data_dee2bcfa1dba6c7e666c13aa7895fa41
#
_entry.id   dee2bcfa1dba6c7e666c13aa7895fa41
#
_cell.length_a   1.000
_cell.length_b   1.000
_cell.length_c   1.000
_cell.angle_alpha   90.00
_cell.angle_beta   90.00
_cell.angle_gamma   90.00
#
_symmetry.space_group_name_H-M   'P 1'
#
loop_
_entity.id
_entity.type
_entity.pdbx_description
1 polymer ?
#
loop_
_entity_poly.entity_id
_entity_poly.type
_entity_poly.pdbx_seq_one_letter_code
_entity_poly.pdbx_strand_id
1 'polypeptide(L)'
;RRPVQHSSDRSRKNMAANDACFQYGESFTSLHTDNKQIKERLDKTMKTGLVLEGGAMRGMYTAGVLDIFMENNITVDGAIGVSAGATFGCNFKSKQIGRSIRYNMKYSHDPRYVGIRSLIKTGDLYGADFCYKELPNKLDLFDVETYQKNPMEFYVVATDINTGKPVYHLCPDGDERDIEWYRASASMPLVSRIVKIDGIELLDGGIADAI
;
A
#
# COMPACT_ATOMS: atom_id res chain seq x y z
N ARG A 1 -21.53 -84.95 19.26
CA ARG A 1 -20.67 -83.80 19.64
C ARG A 1 -20.11 -83.22 18.36
N ARG A 2 -20.49 -81.97 18.00
CA ARG A 2 -19.97 -81.20 16.88
C ARG A 2 -18.90 -80.22 17.38
N PRO A 3 -17.80 -80.02 16.69
CA PRO A 3 -16.87 -78.99 17.05
C PRO A 3 -17.30 -77.63 16.43
N VAL A 4 -17.12 -76.58 17.20
CA VAL A 4 -17.41 -75.18 16.87
C VAL A 4 -16.29 -74.61 16.00
N GLN A 5 -16.61 -74.16 14.80
CA GLN A 5 -15.71 -73.31 13.99
C GLN A 5 -16.08 -71.83 14.23
N HIS A 6 -15.27 -71.15 15.02
CA HIS A 6 -15.33 -69.68 15.12
C HIS A 6 -13.93 -69.14 15.34
N SER A 7 -13.21 -68.74 14.26
CA SER A 7 -12.08 -67.78 14.39
C SER A 7 -11.54 -67.15 13.09
N SER A 8 -12.18 -67.32 11.92
CA SER A 8 -11.61 -66.77 10.67
C SER A 8 -12.30 -65.51 10.12
N ASP A 9 -13.40 -65.06 10.67
CA ASP A 9 -14.19 -63.96 10.12
C ASP A 9 -13.86 -62.59 10.73
N ARG A 10 -13.24 -62.54 11.92
CA ARG A 10 -12.86 -61.32 12.58
C ARG A 10 -11.53 -60.69 12.02
N SER A 11 -10.64 -61.54 11.54
CA SER A 11 -9.35 -61.09 10.98
C SER A 11 -9.49 -60.45 9.59
N ARG A 12 -10.44 -60.96 8.77
CA ARG A 12 -10.70 -60.41 7.44
C ARG A 12 -11.44 -59.08 7.48
N LYS A 13 -12.32 -58.86 8.45
CA LYS A 13 -13.00 -57.57 8.62
C LYS A 13 -12.09 -56.42 9.11
N ASN A 14 -11.12 -56.79 9.95
CA ASN A 14 -10.13 -55.80 10.41
C ASN A 14 -9.11 -55.42 9.35
N MET A 15 -8.76 -56.32 8.41
CA MET A 15 -7.87 -56.01 7.29
C MET A 15 -8.55 -55.08 6.28
N ALA A 16 -9.82 -55.35 5.93
CA ALA A 16 -10.59 -54.50 5.02
C ALA A 16 -10.85 -53.07 5.58
N ALA A 17 -11.02 -52.96 6.91
CA ALA A 17 -11.20 -51.65 7.54
C ALA A 17 -9.88 -50.83 7.58
N ASN A 18 -8.72 -51.52 7.76
CA ASN A 18 -7.42 -50.82 7.71
C ASN A 18 -7.06 -50.38 6.30
N ASP A 19 -7.36 -51.15 5.24
CA ASP A 19 -7.09 -50.79 3.87
C ASP A 19 -7.97 -49.62 3.41
N ALA A 20 -9.24 -49.57 3.84
CA ALA A 20 -10.10 -48.43 3.56
C ALA A 20 -9.63 -47.15 4.29
N CYS A 21 -9.15 -47.26 5.54
CA CYS A 21 -8.63 -46.12 6.29
C CYS A 21 -7.33 -45.58 5.67
N PHE A 22 -6.49 -46.43 5.12
CA PHE A 22 -5.24 -46.05 4.43
C PHE A 22 -5.54 -45.35 3.09
N GLN A 23 -6.52 -45.84 2.30
CA GLN A 23 -6.93 -45.19 1.05
C GLN A 23 -7.57 -43.82 1.28
N TYR A 24 -8.36 -43.64 2.35
CA TYR A 24 -8.91 -42.33 2.69
C TYR A 24 -7.84 -41.36 3.22
N GLY A 25 -6.81 -41.86 3.92
CA GLY A 25 -5.68 -41.04 4.40
C GLY A 25 -4.84 -40.50 3.27
N GLU A 26 -4.52 -41.30 2.25
CA GLU A 26 -3.75 -40.85 1.07
C GLU A 26 -4.55 -39.87 0.22
N SER A 27 -5.85 -40.05 0.07
CA SER A 27 -6.72 -39.11 -0.66
C SER A 27 -6.81 -37.74 0.04
N PHE A 28 -6.85 -37.70 1.37
CA PHE A 28 -6.93 -36.47 2.15
C PHE A 28 -5.59 -35.70 2.14
N THR A 29 -4.45 -36.40 2.20
CA THR A 29 -3.10 -35.79 2.09
C THR A 29 -2.84 -35.28 0.68
N SER A 30 -3.26 -35.99 -0.36
CA SER A 30 -3.17 -35.56 -1.77
C SER A 30 -3.96 -34.27 -2.01
N LEU A 31 -5.22 -34.21 -1.57
CA LEU A 31 -6.05 -32.99 -1.70
C LEU A 31 -5.47 -31.77 -0.95
N HIS A 32 -4.84 -32.00 0.21
CA HIS A 32 -4.19 -30.91 0.96
C HIS A 32 -2.92 -30.42 0.27
N THR A 33 -2.15 -31.33 -0.32
CA THR A 33 -0.92 -31.01 -1.06
C THR A 33 -1.25 -30.29 -2.37
N ASP A 34 -2.29 -30.72 -3.09
CA ASP A 34 -2.75 -30.09 -4.32
C ASP A 34 -3.26 -28.68 -4.03
N ASN A 35 -4.06 -28.49 -3.00
CA ASN A 35 -4.54 -27.15 -2.60
C ASN A 35 -3.40 -26.23 -2.18
N LYS A 36 -2.36 -26.73 -1.51
CA LYS A 36 -1.17 -25.95 -1.17
C LYS A 36 -0.37 -25.55 -2.39
N GLN A 37 -0.16 -26.48 -3.33
CA GLN A 37 0.56 -26.20 -4.59
C GLN A 37 -0.23 -25.25 -5.50
N ILE A 38 -1.56 -25.37 -5.55
CA ILE A 38 -2.44 -24.44 -6.28
C ILE A 38 -2.35 -23.05 -5.65
N LYS A 39 -2.41 -22.95 -4.32
CA LYS A 39 -2.25 -21.69 -3.61
C LYS A 39 -0.88 -21.05 -3.85
N GLU A 40 0.21 -21.83 -3.75
CA GLU A 40 1.57 -21.36 -4.04
C GLU A 40 1.78 -20.96 -5.51
N ARG A 41 1.08 -21.58 -6.46
CA ARG A 41 1.06 -21.17 -7.87
C ARG A 41 0.26 -19.89 -8.07
N LEU A 42 -0.89 -19.73 -7.44
CA LEU A 42 -1.70 -18.52 -7.51
C LEU A 42 -0.95 -17.35 -6.87
N ASP A 43 -0.31 -17.55 -5.73
CA ASP A 43 0.52 -16.53 -5.06
C ASP A 43 1.72 -16.07 -5.92
N LYS A 44 2.25 -16.94 -6.80
CA LYS A 44 3.33 -16.60 -7.74
C LYS A 44 2.87 -15.91 -9.03
N THR A 45 1.60 -16.03 -9.38
CA THR A 45 1.09 -15.54 -10.69
C THR A 45 0.17 -14.33 -10.58
N MET A 46 -0.42 -14.10 -9.41
CA MET A 46 -1.29 -12.95 -9.17
C MET A 46 -0.51 -11.81 -8.53
N LYS A 47 -0.41 -10.70 -9.25
CA LYS A 47 0.07 -9.44 -8.67
C LYS A 47 -1.06 -8.75 -7.94
N THR A 48 -0.73 -8.21 -6.78
CA THR A 48 -1.66 -7.43 -5.95
C THR A 48 -1.34 -5.95 -6.07
N GLY A 49 -2.36 -5.13 -6.28
CA GLY A 49 -2.26 -3.68 -6.36
C GLY A 49 -3.11 -2.99 -5.30
N LEU A 50 -2.63 -1.85 -4.83
CA LEU A 50 -3.35 -0.99 -3.91
C LEU A 50 -3.61 0.37 -4.56
N VAL A 51 -4.86 0.80 -4.55
CA VAL A 51 -5.28 2.09 -5.09
C VAL A 51 -5.62 3.02 -3.94
N LEU A 52 -4.98 4.18 -3.87
CA LEU A 52 -5.09 5.15 -2.79
C LEU A 52 -5.67 6.45 -3.33
N GLU A 53 -6.98 6.62 -3.11
CA GLU A 53 -7.72 7.81 -3.52
C GLU A 53 -7.20 9.07 -2.80
N GLY A 54 -7.39 10.23 -3.43
CA GLY A 54 -7.18 11.53 -2.83
C GLY A 54 -8.26 11.91 -1.81
N GLY A 55 -8.11 13.06 -1.18
CA GLY A 55 -9.15 13.55 -0.25
C GLY A 55 -8.64 14.42 0.89
N ALA A 56 -7.47 15.03 0.75
CA ALA A 56 -6.85 15.87 1.77
C ALA A 56 -6.86 15.18 3.17
N MET A 57 -7.38 15.85 4.21
CA MET A 57 -7.42 15.32 5.56
C MET A 57 -8.28 14.05 5.74
N ARG A 58 -9.21 13.75 4.80
CA ARG A 58 -9.95 12.48 4.82
C ARG A 58 -9.03 11.28 4.61
N GLY A 59 -7.89 11.47 3.95
CA GLY A 59 -6.84 10.47 3.80
C GLY A 59 -6.25 9.95 5.12
N MET A 60 -6.53 10.61 6.26
CA MET A 60 -6.16 10.09 7.58
C MET A 60 -6.79 8.73 7.88
N TYR A 61 -7.99 8.45 7.33
CA TYR A 61 -8.59 7.11 7.38
C TYR A 61 -7.73 6.10 6.62
N THR A 62 -7.33 6.44 5.40
CA THR A 62 -6.43 5.62 4.59
C THR A 62 -5.10 5.37 5.31
N ALA A 63 -4.52 6.40 5.93
CA ALA A 63 -3.29 6.25 6.72
C ALA A 63 -3.45 5.23 7.85
N GLY A 64 -4.58 5.27 8.57
CA GLY A 64 -4.88 4.27 9.63
C GLY A 64 -5.01 2.85 9.08
N VAL A 65 -5.64 2.67 7.92
CA VAL A 65 -5.73 1.35 7.25
C VAL A 65 -4.34 0.85 6.85
N LEU A 66 -3.49 1.73 6.28
CA LEU A 66 -2.12 1.38 5.91
C LEU A 66 -1.27 0.99 7.13
N ASP A 67 -1.46 1.66 8.26
CA ASP A 67 -0.78 1.29 9.51
C ASP A 67 -1.16 -0.13 9.95
N ILE A 68 -2.46 -0.47 9.93
CA ILE A 68 -2.94 -1.84 10.23
C ILE A 68 -2.37 -2.86 9.23
N PHE A 69 -2.25 -2.52 7.94
CA PHE A 69 -1.62 -3.40 6.96
C PHE A 69 -0.15 -3.67 7.32
N MET A 70 0.60 -2.63 7.68
CA MET A 70 2.00 -2.77 8.08
C MET A 70 2.15 -3.58 9.37
N GLU A 71 1.31 -3.35 10.38
CA GLU A 71 1.31 -4.11 11.65
C GLU A 71 1.02 -5.60 11.44
N ASN A 72 0.22 -5.94 10.44
CA ASN A 72 -0.12 -7.32 10.09
C ASN A 72 0.75 -7.90 8.96
N ASN A 73 1.83 -7.22 8.57
CA ASN A 73 2.75 -7.63 7.50
C ASN A 73 2.04 -7.90 6.16
N ILE A 74 0.95 -7.19 5.88
CA ILE A 74 0.28 -7.23 4.59
C ILE A 74 1.12 -6.44 3.59
N THR A 75 1.49 -7.09 2.50
CA THR A 75 2.30 -6.50 1.42
C THR A 75 1.56 -6.57 0.10
N VAL A 76 1.89 -5.66 -0.80
CA VAL A 76 1.38 -5.62 -2.18
C VAL A 76 2.53 -5.47 -3.16
N ASP A 77 2.33 -5.88 -4.42
CA ASP A 77 3.36 -5.76 -5.46
C ASP A 77 3.50 -4.32 -5.97
N GLY A 78 2.41 -3.57 -5.97
CA GLY A 78 2.40 -2.17 -6.39
C GLY A 78 1.30 -1.37 -5.72
N ALA A 79 1.50 -0.06 -5.66
CA ALA A 79 0.46 0.87 -5.25
C ALA A 79 0.47 2.11 -6.13
N ILE A 80 -0.70 2.74 -6.27
CA ILE A 80 -0.86 4.02 -6.94
C ILE A 80 -1.60 4.97 -6.02
N GLY A 81 -1.11 6.20 -5.89
CA GLY A 81 -1.70 7.20 -5.02
C GLY A 81 -1.96 8.52 -5.73
N VAL A 82 -3.06 9.17 -5.32
CA VAL A 82 -3.45 10.51 -5.77
C VAL A 82 -3.55 11.44 -4.57
N SER A 83 -2.97 12.64 -4.65
CA SER A 83 -3.13 13.66 -3.61
C SER A 83 -2.74 13.13 -2.21
N ALA A 84 -3.68 13.08 -1.28
CA ALA A 84 -3.46 12.47 0.03
C ALA A 84 -3.00 11.00 -0.06
N GLY A 85 -3.51 10.24 -1.04
CA GLY A 85 -3.08 8.87 -1.30
C GLY A 85 -1.61 8.77 -1.70
N ALA A 86 -1.09 9.75 -2.44
CA ALA A 86 0.34 9.82 -2.77
C ALA A 86 1.19 10.16 -1.53
N THR A 87 0.81 11.20 -0.77
CA THR A 87 1.57 11.68 0.39
C THR A 87 1.54 10.74 1.60
N PHE A 88 0.52 9.90 1.71
CA PHE A 88 0.41 8.90 2.78
C PHE A 88 0.91 7.52 2.34
N GLY A 89 0.66 7.15 1.08
CA GLY A 89 1.10 5.88 0.50
C GLY A 89 2.61 5.68 0.49
N CYS A 90 3.40 6.75 0.33
CA CYS A 90 4.85 6.67 0.42
C CYS A 90 5.35 6.12 1.78
N ASN A 91 4.59 6.37 2.86
CA ASN A 91 4.92 5.86 4.20
C ASN A 91 4.62 4.34 4.32
N PHE A 92 3.71 3.81 3.53
CA PHE A 92 3.49 2.37 3.43
C PHE A 92 4.67 1.67 2.78
N LYS A 93 5.23 2.23 1.70
CA LYS A 93 6.44 1.70 1.05
C LYS A 93 7.66 1.80 1.97
N SER A 94 7.82 2.90 2.72
CA SER A 94 8.90 3.06 3.70
C SER A 94 8.66 2.33 5.04
N LYS A 95 7.54 1.62 5.18
CA LYS A 95 7.14 0.86 6.39
C LYS A 95 7.13 1.69 7.67
N GLN A 96 6.80 2.97 7.58
CA GLN A 96 6.79 3.90 8.72
C GLN A 96 5.40 3.98 9.38
N ILE A 97 5.10 2.99 10.22
CA ILE A 97 3.83 2.89 10.97
C ILE A 97 3.59 4.18 11.77
N GLY A 98 2.38 4.71 11.69
CA GLY A 98 1.91 5.89 12.42
C GLY A 98 2.52 7.22 11.96
N ARG A 99 3.47 7.25 11.01
CA ARG A 99 4.15 8.48 10.62
C ARG A 99 3.17 9.51 10.06
N SER A 100 2.30 9.10 9.12
CA SER A 100 1.30 10.01 8.52
C SER A 100 0.39 10.63 9.56
N ILE A 101 -0.14 9.82 10.47
CA ILE A 101 -1.03 10.28 11.55
C ILE A 101 -0.26 11.20 12.51
N ARG A 102 0.93 10.80 12.92
CA ARG A 102 1.75 11.52 13.88
C ARG A 102 2.07 12.95 13.45
N TYR A 103 2.60 13.15 12.24
CA TYR A 103 2.95 14.50 11.81
C TYR A 103 1.72 15.35 11.52
N ASN A 104 0.66 14.78 10.96
CA ASN A 104 -0.59 15.52 10.74
C ASN A 104 -1.18 16.03 12.05
N MET A 105 -1.27 15.18 13.07
CA MET A 105 -1.79 15.60 14.38
C MET A 105 -0.87 16.60 15.07
N LYS A 106 0.45 16.36 15.04
CA LYS A 106 1.44 17.21 15.71
C LYS A 106 1.47 18.63 15.15
N TYR A 107 1.36 18.77 13.83
CA TYR A 107 1.52 20.06 13.16
C TYR A 107 0.20 20.67 12.66
N SER A 108 -0.95 20.08 12.98
CA SER A 108 -2.28 20.60 12.57
C SER A 108 -2.53 22.06 12.90
N HIS A 109 -1.92 22.59 13.98
CA HIS A 109 -2.03 23.96 14.41
C HIS A 109 -0.79 24.83 14.09
N ASP A 110 0.23 24.27 13.45
CA ASP A 110 1.40 25.03 13.01
C ASP A 110 1.07 25.80 11.73
N PRO A 111 1.15 27.14 11.76
CA PRO A 111 0.80 27.98 10.60
C PRO A 111 1.75 27.80 9.41
N ARG A 112 2.89 27.10 9.57
CA ARG A 112 3.80 26.72 8.49
C ARG A 112 3.32 25.45 7.79
N TYR A 113 2.59 24.58 8.52
CA TYR A 113 2.09 23.31 7.99
C TYR A 113 0.85 23.54 7.13
N VAL A 114 -0.21 24.14 7.65
CA VAL A 114 -1.47 24.32 6.95
C VAL A 114 -2.21 25.57 7.45
N GLY A 115 -2.88 26.27 6.54
CA GLY A 115 -3.80 27.34 6.88
C GLY A 115 -3.74 28.55 5.96
N ILE A 116 -4.68 29.48 6.18
CA ILE A 116 -4.82 30.71 5.39
C ILE A 116 -3.55 31.57 5.45
N ARG A 117 -2.86 31.57 6.59
CA ARG A 117 -1.60 32.33 6.75
C ARG A 117 -0.50 31.75 5.83
N SER A 118 -0.41 30.44 5.71
CA SER A 118 0.50 29.79 4.76
C SER A 118 0.12 30.18 3.32
N LEU A 119 -1.16 30.07 2.97
CA LEU A 119 -1.65 30.40 1.63
C LEU A 119 -1.31 31.86 1.25
N ILE A 120 -1.58 32.83 2.12
CA ILE A 120 -1.28 34.25 1.85
C ILE A 120 0.23 34.49 1.69
N LYS A 121 1.04 33.85 2.56
CA LYS A 121 2.48 34.08 2.59
C LYS A 121 3.23 33.36 1.49
N THR A 122 2.80 32.16 1.14
CA THR A 122 3.57 31.24 0.27
C THR A 122 2.87 30.91 -1.04
N GLY A 123 1.56 31.13 -1.14
CA GLY A 123 0.72 30.67 -2.24
C GLY A 123 0.28 29.21 -2.10
N ASP A 124 0.62 28.55 -0.98
CA ASP A 124 0.27 27.16 -0.70
C ASP A 124 -0.49 27.06 0.63
N LEU A 125 -1.68 26.44 0.61
CA LEU A 125 -2.46 26.17 1.82
C LEU A 125 -1.71 25.26 2.79
N TYR A 126 -1.09 24.19 2.23
CA TYR A 126 -0.08 23.37 2.91
C TYR A 126 1.29 23.90 2.53
N GLY A 127 2.04 24.41 3.51
CA GLY A 127 3.33 25.07 3.26
C GLY A 127 4.34 24.11 2.65
N ALA A 128 4.65 24.30 1.36
CA ALA A 128 5.46 23.36 0.58
C ALA A 128 6.84 23.12 1.19
N ASP A 129 7.56 24.18 1.56
CA ASP A 129 8.90 24.02 2.17
C ASP A 129 8.85 23.28 3.51
N PHE A 130 7.80 23.52 4.30
CA PHE A 130 7.63 22.82 5.57
C PHE A 130 7.29 21.33 5.34
N CYS A 131 6.28 21.04 4.50
CA CYS A 131 5.75 19.69 4.30
C CYS A 131 6.70 18.76 3.55
N TYR A 132 7.41 19.29 2.54
CA TYR A 132 8.18 18.48 1.60
C TYR A 132 9.70 18.62 1.75
N LYS A 133 10.19 19.56 2.59
CA LYS A 133 11.62 19.71 2.88
C LYS A 133 11.93 19.63 4.37
N GLU A 134 11.34 20.50 5.20
CA GLU A 134 11.66 20.54 6.63
C GLU A 134 11.17 19.30 7.37
N LEU A 135 9.92 18.89 7.12
CA LEU A 135 9.30 17.74 7.79
C LEU A 135 10.06 16.43 7.50
N PRO A 136 10.23 15.99 6.23
CA PRO A 136 10.84 14.70 5.94
C PRO A 136 12.34 14.65 6.24
N ASN A 137 13.04 15.79 6.26
CA ASN A 137 14.49 15.81 6.42
C ASN A 137 14.96 16.18 7.85
N LYS A 138 14.08 16.73 8.70
CA LYS A 138 14.50 17.26 10.00
C LYS A 138 13.55 16.93 11.16
N LEU A 139 12.24 16.97 10.92
CA LEU A 139 11.25 16.95 12.00
C LEU A 139 10.64 15.58 12.26
N ASP A 140 10.39 14.83 11.19
CA ASP A 140 9.90 13.47 11.20
C ASP A 140 10.49 12.75 9.98
N LEU A 141 11.68 12.22 10.17
CA LEU A 141 12.54 11.75 9.09
C LEU A 141 11.83 10.72 8.21
N PHE A 142 11.94 10.89 6.90
CA PHE A 142 11.48 9.90 5.93
C PHE A 142 12.54 8.82 5.75
N ASP A 143 12.16 7.56 5.88
CA ASP A 143 13.09 6.43 5.77
C ASP A 143 13.27 6.04 4.30
N VAL A 144 14.17 6.76 3.64
CA VAL A 144 14.54 6.55 2.23
C VAL A 144 15.18 5.18 2.02
N GLU A 145 15.96 4.70 2.99
CA GLU A 145 16.65 3.41 2.87
C GLU A 145 15.65 2.24 2.85
N THR A 146 14.69 2.23 3.77
CA THR A 146 13.63 1.21 3.78
C THR A 146 12.74 1.33 2.55
N TYR A 147 12.45 2.57 2.10
CA TYR A 147 11.67 2.81 0.90
C TYR A 147 12.33 2.18 -0.33
N GLN A 148 13.62 2.40 -0.57
CA GLN A 148 14.39 1.86 -1.69
C GLN A 148 14.54 0.34 -1.66
N LYS A 149 14.69 -0.24 -0.48
CA LYS A 149 14.79 -1.70 -0.29
C LYS A 149 13.46 -2.44 -0.51
N ASN A 150 12.34 -1.74 -0.43
CA ASN A 150 11.04 -2.33 -0.62
C ASN A 150 10.75 -2.53 -2.12
N PRO A 151 10.53 -3.78 -2.60
CA PRO A 151 10.33 -4.06 -4.02
C PRO A 151 8.98 -3.57 -4.56
N MET A 152 8.07 -3.10 -3.72
CA MET A 152 6.78 -2.55 -4.13
C MET A 152 6.97 -1.38 -5.10
N GLU A 153 6.35 -1.43 -6.26
CA GLU A 153 6.28 -0.29 -7.16
C GLU A 153 5.31 0.76 -6.61
N PHE A 154 5.71 2.03 -6.59
CA PHE A 154 4.83 3.10 -6.13
C PHE A 154 4.65 4.16 -7.20
N TYR A 155 3.43 4.26 -7.71
CA TYR A 155 3.05 5.25 -8.72
C TYR A 155 2.31 6.42 -8.08
N VAL A 156 2.47 7.58 -8.68
CA VAL A 156 1.80 8.82 -8.27
C VAL A 156 1.12 9.43 -9.48
N VAL A 157 -0.09 9.94 -9.29
CA VAL A 157 -0.84 10.63 -10.34
C VAL A 157 -0.78 12.13 -10.12
N ALA A 158 -0.40 12.88 -11.16
CA ALA A 158 -0.51 14.33 -11.24
C ALA A 158 -1.24 14.74 -12.53
N THR A 159 -1.74 15.95 -12.60
CA THR A 159 -2.40 16.48 -13.80
C THR A 159 -1.47 17.45 -14.53
N ASP A 160 -1.16 17.18 -15.80
CA ASP A 160 -0.53 18.17 -16.68
C ASP A 160 -1.54 19.26 -17.03
N ILE A 161 -1.29 20.47 -16.57
CA ILE A 161 -2.24 21.58 -16.75
C ILE A 161 -2.33 22.09 -18.18
N ASN A 162 -1.33 21.83 -19.03
CA ASN A 162 -1.33 22.27 -20.42
C ASN A 162 -2.19 21.36 -21.29
N THR A 163 -2.30 20.07 -20.94
CA THR A 163 -3.07 19.09 -21.70
C THR A 163 -4.36 18.65 -21.01
N GLY A 164 -4.48 18.88 -19.69
CA GLY A 164 -5.57 18.40 -18.85
C GLY A 164 -5.54 16.86 -18.65
N LYS A 165 -4.44 16.20 -19.01
CA LYS A 165 -4.33 14.74 -18.92
C LYS A 165 -3.60 14.29 -17.65
N PRO A 166 -3.93 13.09 -17.12
CA PRO A 166 -3.18 12.52 -16.02
C PRO A 166 -1.78 12.12 -16.46
N VAL A 167 -0.82 12.31 -15.56
CA VAL A 167 0.56 11.82 -15.66
C VAL A 167 0.78 10.82 -14.54
N TYR A 168 1.10 9.59 -14.91
CA TYR A 168 1.42 8.51 -13.97
C TYR A 168 2.94 8.41 -13.86
N HIS A 169 3.48 8.66 -12.68
CA HIS A 169 4.92 8.66 -12.46
C HIS A 169 5.29 7.57 -11.44
N LEU A 170 6.26 6.72 -11.82
CA LEU A 170 6.86 5.75 -10.90
C LEU A 170 7.85 6.49 -9.99
N CYS A 171 7.70 6.35 -8.69
CA CYS A 171 8.58 6.89 -7.66
C CYS A 171 9.43 5.74 -7.06
N PRO A 172 10.62 5.46 -7.60
CA PRO A 172 11.41 4.32 -7.18
C PRO A 172 12.23 4.59 -5.92
N ASP A 173 12.69 5.83 -5.73
CA ASP A 173 13.81 6.15 -4.84
C ASP A 173 13.39 6.82 -3.53
N GLY A 174 12.24 7.48 -3.48
CA GLY A 174 11.79 8.23 -2.30
C GLY A 174 12.70 9.44 -1.97
N ASP A 175 13.48 9.87 -2.94
CA ASP A 175 14.40 11.00 -2.85
C ASP A 175 13.69 12.37 -3.01
N GLU A 176 14.45 13.45 -3.08
CA GLU A 176 13.89 14.80 -3.25
C GLU A 176 13.06 14.95 -4.54
N ARG A 177 13.39 14.21 -5.61
CA ARG A 177 12.65 14.23 -6.86
C ARG A 177 11.30 13.52 -6.72
N ASP A 178 11.26 12.37 -6.08
CA ASP A 178 10.01 11.66 -5.79
C ASP A 178 9.12 12.47 -4.83
N ILE A 179 9.72 13.17 -3.86
CA ILE A 179 9.00 14.07 -2.95
C ILE A 179 8.33 15.23 -3.72
N GLU A 180 8.98 15.79 -4.75
CA GLU A 180 8.34 16.81 -5.60
C GLU A 180 7.16 16.22 -6.42
N TRP A 181 7.19 14.95 -6.81
CA TRP A 181 6.03 14.27 -7.41
C TRP A 181 4.88 14.09 -6.42
N TYR A 182 5.17 13.76 -5.13
CA TYR A 182 4.12 13.74 -4.09
C TYR A 182 3.51 15.12 -3.90
N ARG A 183 4.34 16.16 -3.93
CA ARG A 183 3.87 17.56 -3.88
C ARG A 183 3.00 17.89 -5.08
N ALA A 184 3.42 17.56 -6.30
CA ALA A 184 2.66 17.81 -7.52
C ALA A 184 1.27 17.16 -7.45
N SER A 185 1.23 15.87 -7.05
CA SER A 185 0.00 15.11 -6.89
C SER A 185 -0.97 15.71 -5.86
N ALA A 186 -0.46 16.41 -4.85
CA ALA A 186 -1.25 17.03 -3.78
C ALA A 186 -1.42 18.57 -3.95
N SER A 187 -1.03 19.15 -5.09
CA SER A 187 -1.13 20.57 -5.37
C SER A 187 -2.50 20.93 -5.89
N MET A 188 -3.44 21.21 -4.97
CA MET A 188 -4.83 21.53 -5.30
C MET A 188 -4.95 22.88 -6.02
N PRO A 189 -5.81 22.99 -7.06
CA PRO A 189 -6.07 24.26 -7.73
C PRO A 189 -6.51 25.37 -6.76
N LEU A 190 -6.10 26.59 -7.05
CA LEU A 190 -6.43 27.82 -6.31
C LEU A 190 -5.79 27.93 -4.91
N VAL A 191 -5.37 26.82 -4.31
CA VAL A 191 -4.81 26.80 -2.95
C VAL A 191 -3.40 26.21 -2.90
N SER A 192 -2.80 25.94 -4.06
CA SER A 192 -1.40 25.53 -4.19
C SER A 192 -0.79 26.12 -5.45
N ARG A 193 0.52 26.28 -5.44
CA ARG A 193 1.29 26.68 -6.61
C ARG A 193 1.40 25.52 -7.59
N ILE A 194 1.51 25.87 -8.87
CA ILE A 194 1.86 24.93 -9.94
C ILE A 194 3.28 24.39 -9.65
N VAL A 195 3.42 23.08 -9.75
CA VAL A 195 4.70 22.38 -9.61
C VAL A 195 5.29 22.12 -10.99
N LYS A 196 6.58 22.47 -11.19
CA LYS A 196 7.24 22.24 -12.47
C LYS A 196 8.28 21.14 -12.30
N ILE A 197 8.12 20.03 -13.02
CA ILE A 197 9.05 18.91 -13.04
C ILE A 197 9.36 18.57 -14.49
N ASP A 198 10.63 18.54 -14.87
CA ASP A 198 11.10 18.18 -16.21
C ASP A 198 10.44 19.01 -17.34
N GLY A 199 10.07 20.25 -17.06
CA GLY A 199 9.42 21.16 -18.01
C GLY A 199 7.88 20.99 -18.10
N ILE A 200 7.31 20.05 -17.35
CA ILE A 200 5.85 19.84 -17.28
C ILE A 200 5.28 20.63 -16.10
N GLU A 201 4.18 21.32 -16.31
CA GLU A 201 3.45 22.06 -15.28
C GLU A 201 2.34 21.18 -14.71
N LEU A 202 2.41 20.92 -13.40
CA LEU A 202 1.59 19.90 -12.73
C LEU A 202 0.74 20.50 -11.60
N LEU A 203 -0.44 19.97 -11.44
CA LEU A 203 -1.33 20.14 -10.29
C LEU A 203 -1.85 18.77 -9.81
N ASP A 204 -2.74 18.81 -8.80
CA ASP A 204 -3.33 17.64 -8.14
C ASP A 204 -3.86 16.62 -9.16
N GLY A 205 -3.51 15.37 -8.97
CA GLY A 205 -3.91 14.26 -9.85
C GLY A 205 -5.42 14.07 -9.91
N GLY A 206 -6.12 14.37 -8.83
CA GLY A 206 -7.58 14.24 -8.75
C GLY A 206 -8.38 15.17 -9.69
N ILE A 207 -7.70 16.05 -10.43
CA ILE A 207 -8.35 16.87 -11.48
C ILE A 207 -8.63 16.01 -12.71
N ALA A 208 -7.63 15.21 -13.12
CA ALA A 208 -7.70 14.41 -14.34
C ALA A 208 -8.08 12.95 -14.07
N ASP A 209 -7.60 12.39 -12.97
CA ASP A 209 -7.88 11.02 -12.57
C ASP A 209 -7.81 10.89 -11.03
N ALA A 210 -8.97 10.78 -10.41
CA ALA A 210 -9.08 10.63 -8.95
C ALA A 210 -8.87 9.19 -8.47
N ILE A 211 -8.93 8.23 -9.40
CA ILE A 211 -8.92 6.77 -9.24
C ILE A 211 -10.18 6.27 -8.53
#